data_ae55a6d5bb4b5ea83fcb0bff9c48622f
#
_entry.id   ae55a6d5bb4b5ea83fcb0bff9c48622f
#
_cell.length_a   1.000
_cell.length_b   1.000
_cell.length_c   1.000
_cell.angle_alpha   90.00
_cell.angle_beta   90.00
_cell.angle_gamma   90.00
#
_symmetry.space_group_name_H-M   'P 1'
#
loop_
_entity.id
_entity.type
_entity.pdbx_description
1 polymer ?
#
loop_
_entity_poly.entity_id
_entity_poly.type
_entity_poly.pdbx_seq_one_letter_code
_entity_poly.pdbx_strand_id
1 'polypeptide(L)'
;MVEAATRTDFFHNDAQCKMEDQNVVSANILMADSCFFDIFPQKILVGNAKQILSQPLSCLIDSETAAKIGGNVVGKHFTLPNYPGTTFTIYGVFEEFPWGSSLHNIQIILSMSSTPYVYSYDGRDQWVGNDRYSSYIRLAKGHDAKELKPYVNKMREDHFPLKELKNMGVELNYDFTVLSDVYTQDPYI
;
A
#
# COMPACT_ATOMS: atom_id res chain seq x y z
N MET A 1 -20.25 8.48 5.82
CA MET A 1 -20.23 7.28 4.94
C MET A 1 -18.83 6.65 4.90
N VAL A 2 -17.81 7.22 4.25
CA VAL A 2 -16.43 6.71 4.28
C VAL A 2 -15.71 7.26 5.51
N GLU A 3 -15.12 6.37 6.34
CA GLU A 3 -14.29 6.76 7.49
C GLU A 3 -12.81 6.81 7.15
N ALA A 4 -12.34 5.82 6.37
CA ALA A 4 -10.95 5.74 5.93
C ALA A 4 -10.87 5.08 4.56
N ALA A 5 -9.82 5.43 3.80
CA ALA A 5 -9.48 4.79 2.56
C ALA A 5 -7.96 4.68 2.44
N THR A 6 -7.49 3.60 1.82
CA THR A 6 -6.07 3.41 1.51
C THR A 6 -5.92 2.69 0.18
N ARG A 7 -4.88 3.04 -0.55
CA ARG A 7 -4.35 2.23 -1.65
C ARG A 7 -3.18 1.43 -1.13
N THR A 8 -2.96 0.29 -1.75
CA THR A 8 -1.74 -0.51 -1.56
C THR A 8 -1.16 -0.91 -2.90
N ASP A 9 0.16 -1.08 -2.94
CA ASP A 9 0.91 -1.61 -4.07
C ASP A 9 1.93 -2.62 -3.53
N PHE A 10 1.85 -3.89 -3.98
CA PHE A 10 2.89 -4.89 -3.69
C PHE A 10 4.15 -4.53 -4.46
N PHE A 11 4.96 -3.68 -3.84
CA PHE A 11 6.10 -3.03 -4.47
C PHE A 11 7.23 -4.00 -4.81
N HIS A 12 7.63 -4.84 -3.83
CA HIS A 12 8.66 -5.85 -4.02
C HIS A 12 8.45 -7.06 -3.13
N ASN A 13 8.64 -8.25 -3.71
CA ASN A 13 8.83 -9.49 -2.97
C ASN A 13 10.33 -9.79 -2.87
N ASP A 14 10.78 -10.30 -1.70
CA ASP A 14 12.18 -10.67 -1.42
C ASP A 14 13.19 -9.57 -1.77
N ALA A 15 12.82 -8.31 -1.52
CA ALA A 15 13.69 -7.17 -1.79
C ALA A 15 14.97 -7.26 -0.96
N GLN A 16 16.11 -7.11 -1.61
CA GLN A 16 17.41 -7.08 -0.95
C GLN A 16 17.70 -5.67 -0.44
N CYS A 17 17.27 -5.38 0.78
CA CYS A 17 17.46 -4.09 1.43
C CYS A 17 18.91 -3.98 1.92
N LYS A 18 19.73 -3.19 1.23
CA LYS A 18 21.12 -2.96 1.62
C LYS A 18 21.19 -1.82 2.63
N MET A 19 21.53 -2.15 3.88
CA MET A 19 21.66 -1.21 4.98
C MET A 19 22.97 -0.41 4.89
N GLU A 20 23.07 0.68 5.64
CA GLU A 20 24.29 1.54 5.68
C GLU A 20 25.56 0.79 6.11
N ASP A 21 25.44 -0.16 7.02
CA ASP A 21 26.52 -1.02 7.51
C ASP A 21 26.89 -2.16 6.55
N GLN A 22 26.38 -2.13 5.31
CA GLN A 22 26.53 -3.13 4.26
C GLN A 22 25.82 -4.46 4.52
N ASN A 23 25.12 -4.64 5.64
CA ASN A 23 24.25 -5.79 5.85
C ASN A 23 23.10 -5.77 4.84
N VAL A 24 22.65 -6.95 4.42
CA VAL A 24 21.52 -7.10 3.50
C VAL A 24 20.40 -7.84 4.24
N VAL A 25 19.22 -7.26 4.23
CA VAL A 25 18.02 -7.84 4.81
C VAL A 25 17.00 -8.07 3.69
N SER A 26 16.54 -9.30 3.54
CA SER A 26 15.45 -9.62 2.61
C SER A 26 14.12 -9.26 3.24
N ALA A 27 13.26 -8.59 2.49
CA ALA A 27 11.94 -8.18 2.96
C ALA A 27 10.93 -8.05 1.81
N ASN A 28 9.67 -8.34 2.10
CA ASN A 28 8.55 -7.99 1.24
C ASN A 28 8.09 -6.57 1.58
N ILE A 29 7.98 -5.73 0.57
CA ILE A 29 7.66 -4.32 0.71
C ILE A 29 6.29 -4.05 0.10
N LEU A 30 5.39 -3.51 0.90
CA LEU A 30 4.11 -2.97 0.49
C LEU A 30 4.16 -1.45 0.54
N MET A 31 3.76 -0.76 -0.53
CA MET A 31 3.50 0.67 -0.46
C MET A 31 2.06 0.92 -0.02
N ALA A 32 1.84 1.90 0.83
CA ALA A 32 0.51 2.23 1.32
C ALA A 32 0.32 3.73 1.61
N ASP A 33 -0.92 4.19 1.54
CA ASP A 33 -1.30 5.55 1.96
C ASP A 33 -1.29 5.68 3.49
N SER A 34 -1.28 6.92 3.98
CA SER A 34 -1.17 7.23 5.41
C SER A 34 -2.29 6.67 6.31
N CYS A 35 -3.43 6.32 5.73
CA CYS A 35 -4.57 5.70 6.42
C CYS A 35 -4.53 4.16 6.42
N PHE A 36 -3.43 3.54 6.02
CA PHE A 36 -3.31 2.08 5.92
C PHE A 36 -3.66 1.37 7.25
N PHE A 37 -3.09 1.80 8.35
CA PHE A 37 -3.35 1.19 9.65
C PHE A 37 -4.72 1.55 10.26
N ASP A 38 -5.44 2.51 9.66
CA ASP A 38 -6.85 2.72 9.99
C ASP A 38 -7.73 1.61 9.40
N ILE A 39 -7.33 1.00 8.28
CA ILE A 39 -8.03 -0.10 7.59
C ILE A 39 -7.54 -1.46 8.07
N PHE A 40 -6.22 -1.64 8.17
CA PHE A 40 -5.56 -2.85 8.61
C PHE A 40 -4.89 -2.58 9.98
N PRO A 41 -5.67 -2.58 11.07
CA PRO A 41 -5.19 -2.20 12.38
C PRO A 41 -4.10 -3.14 12.86
N GLN A 42 -2.97 -2.58 13.24
CA GLN A 42 -1.86 -3.27 13.85
C GLN A 42 -1.22 -2.38 14.93
N LYS A 43 -0.61 -3.00 15.93
CA LYS A 43 0.03 -2.26 17.00
C LYS A 43 1.29 -1.57 16.50
N ILE A 44 1.34 -0.26 16.61
CA ILE A 44 2.55 0.53 16.34
C ILE A 44 3.39 0.55 17.62
N LEU A 45 4.59 -0.02 17.52
CA LEU A 45 5.52 -0.13 18.65
C LEU A 45 6.38 1.12 18.80
N VAL A 46 6.78 1.73 17.67
CA VAL A 46 7.59 2.94 17.61
C VAL A 46 7.12 3.83 16.48
N GLY A 47 7.02 5.13 16.73
CA GLY A 47 6.67 6.14 15.73
C GLY A 47 5.18 6.44 15.63
N ASN A 48 4.82 7.27 14.64
CA ASN A 48 3.45 7.59 14.27
C ASN A 48 3.22 7.17 12.81
N ALA A 49 2.51 6.08 12.60
CA ALA A 49 2.34 5.48 11.29
C ALA A 49 1.74 6.45 10.27
N LYS A 50 0.72 7.22 10.65
CA LYS A 50 0.05 8.18 9.75
C LYS A 50 0.99 9.29 9.30
N GLN A 51 1.79 9.81 10.22
CA GLN A 51 2.79 10.83 9.90
C GLN A 51 3.91 10.26 9.03
N ILE A 52 4.41 9.08 9.34
CA ILE A 52 5.48 8.41 8.60
C ILE A 52 5.03 8.14 7.16
N LEU A 53 3.86 7.53 6.97
CA LEU A 53 3.33 7.18 5.65
C LEU A 53 2.83 8.40 4.86
N SER A 54 2.79 9.60 5.43
CA SER A 54 2.53 10.84 4.70
C SER A 54 3.80 11.46 4.08
N GLN A 55 4.99 10.98 4.42
CA GLN A 55 6.27 11.50 3.95
C GLN A 55 6.88 10.56 2.90
N PRO A 56 7.43 11.08 1.79
CA PRO A 56 8.10 10.23 0.81
C PRO A 56 9.35 9.57 1.39
N LEU A 57 9.70 8.40 0.84
CA LEU A 57 10.87 7.61 1.18
C LEU A 57 10.95 7.17 2.65
N SER A 58 9.83 7.28 3.37
CA SER A 58 9.67 6.92 4.77
C SER A 58 8.92 5.60 4.91
N CYS A 59 9.34 4.75 5.84
CA CYS A 59 8.72 3.46 6.08
C CYS A 59 8.62 3.08 7.56
N LEU A 60 7.74 2.12 7.83
CA LEU A 60 7.74 1.32 9.05
C LEU A 60 8.20 -0.10 8.68
N ILE A 61 8.85 -0.76 9.63
CA ILE A 61 9.23 -2.17 9.53
C ILE A 61 8.58 -2.99 10.64
N ASP A 62 8.39 -4.28 10.42
CA ASP A 62 7.91 -5.17 11.47
C ASP A 62 8.96 -5.40 12.57
N SER A 63 8.52 -5.84 13.75
CA SER A 63 9.40 -6.02 14.90
C SER A 63 10.39 -7.17 14.72
N GLU A 64 10.07 -8.20 13.95
CA GLU A 64 10.99 -9.30 13.63
C GLU A 64 12.15 -8.80 12.74
N THR A 65 11.84 -8.04 11.70
CA THR A 65 12.84 -7.42 10.83
C THR A 65 13.69 -6.40 11.60
N ALA A 66 13.07 -5.61 12.48
CA ALA A 66 13.79 -4.70 13.36
C ALA A 66 14.79 -5.44 14.26
N ALA A 67 14.41 -6.60 14.82
CA ALA A 67 15.29 -7.44 15.62
C ALA A 67 16.47 -8.02 14.80
N LYS A 68 16.22 -8.42 13.54
CA LYS A 68 17.27 -8.92 12.63
C LYS A 68 18.29 -7.84 12.27
N ILE A 69 17.84 -6.60 12.07
CA ILE A 69 18.73 -5.44 11.82
C ILE A 69 19.54 -5.10 13.06
N GLY A 70 18.93 -5.22 14.23
CA GLY A 70 19.54 -5.00 15.53
C GLY A 70 19.75 -3.51 15.91
N GLY A 71 19.86 -3.28 17.20
CA GLY A 71 20.04 -1.94 17.77
C GLY A 71 18.82 -1.02 17.57
N ASN A 72 19.05 0.29 17.64
CA ASN A 72 18.02 1.26 17.30
C ASN A 72 17.87 1.35 15.78
N VAL A 73 16.73 0.95 15.24
CA VAL A 73 16.46 0.94 13.80
C VAL A 73 15.91 2.25 13.28
N VAL A 74 15.33 3.07 14.15
CA VAL A 74 14.76 4.37 13.76
C VAL A 74 15.87 5.33 13.33
N GLY A 75 15.72 5.88 12.14
CA GLY A 75 16.72 6.73 11.49
C GLY A 75 17.73 5.98 10.63
N LYS A 76 17.78 4.62 10.69
CA LYS A 76 18.60 3.85 9.75
C LYS A 76 18.05 3.95 8.34
N HIS A 77 18.97 3.85 7.37
CA HIS A 77 18.66 3.93 5.95
C HIS A 77 18.98 2.62 5.23
N PHE A 78 18.25 2.38 4.16
CA PHE A 78 18.57 1.31 3.23
C PHE A 78 18.36 1.75 1.77
N THR A 79 18.98 1.03 0.87
CA THR A 79 18.84 1.19 -0.57
C THR A 79 18.37 -0.11 -1.20
N LEU A 80 17.74 -0.02 -2.36
CA LEU A 80 17.33 -1.16 -3.16
C LEU A 80 18.13 -1.17 -4.47
N PRO A 81 18.66 -2.34 -4.92
CA PRO A 81 19.48 -2.43 -6.14
C PRO A 81 18.78 -1.87 -7.39
N ASN A 82 17.46 -2.05 -7.48
CA ASN A 82 16.65 -1.61 -8.62
C ASN A 82 16.41 -0.09 -8.65
N TYR A 83 16.73 0.63 -7.57
CA TYR A 83 16.52 2.07 -7.44
C TYR A 83 17.81 2.78 -7.00
N PRO A 84 18.85 2.78 -7.86
CA PRO A 84 20.13 3.39 -7.53
C PRO A 84 19.96 4.89 -7.27
N GLY A 85 20.54 5.35 -6.17
CA GLY A 85 20.43 6.75 -5.75
C GLY A 85 19.18 7.09 -4.92
N THR A 86 18.28 6.13 -4.71
CA THR A 86 17.11 6.31 -3.82
C THR A 86 17.40 5.68 -2.46
N THR A 87 17.30 6.48 -1.41
CA THR A 87 17.50 6.05 -0.02
C THR A 87 16.18 6.09 0.74
N PHE A 88 15.86 4.99 1.38
CA PHE A 88 14.65 4.83 2.22
C PHE A 88 15.03 4.92 3.68
N THR A 89 14.19 5.55 4.49
CA THR A 89 14.46 5.76 5.93
C THR A 89 13.40 5.07 6.78
N ILE A 90 13.84 4.33 7.78
CA ILE A 90 12.99 3.67 8.77
C ILE A 90 12.66 4.69 9.86
N TYR A 91 11.37 4.99 10.06
CA TYR A 91 10.89 5.92 11.09
C TYR A 91 9.99 5.27 12.12
N GLY A 92 9.63 4.00 11.93
CA GLY A 92 8.76 3.32 12.88
C GLY A 92 8.86 1.81 12.83
N VAL A 93 8.29 1.19 13.87
CA VAL A 93 8.20 -0.26 14.01
C VAL A 93 6.76 -0.62 14.35
N PHE A 94 6.23 -1.64 13.68
CA PHE A 94 4.92 -2.24 13.96
C PHE A 94 5.05 -3.71 14.36
N GLU A 95 4.06 -4.23 15.08
CA GLU A 95 3.95 -5.66 15.40
C GLU A 95 3.60 -6.46 14.14
N GLU A 96 4.17 -7.65 13.96
CA GLU A 96 3.96 -8.48 12.77
C GLU A 96 2.47 -8.77 12.52
N PHE A 97 2.07 -8.84 11.26
CA PHE A 97 0.75 -9.31 10.91
C PHE A 97 0.62 -10.82 11.23
N PRO A 98 -0.51 -11.24 11.81
CA PRO A 98 -0.71 -12.63 12.18
C PRO A 98 -0.75 -13.55 10.95
N TRP A 99 -0.33 -14.80 11.13
CA TRP A 99 -0.30 -15.83 10.07
C TRP A 99 -1.62 -16.01 9.30
N GLY A 100 -2.74 -15.71 9.90
CA GLY A 100 -4.06 -15.75 9.25
C GLY A 100 -4.38 -14.52 8.39
N SER A 101 -3.48 -13.54 8.31
CA SER A 101 -3.65 -12.35 7.49
C SER A 101 -2.99 -12.53 6.12
N SER A 102 -3.60 -11.96 5.08
CA SER A 102 -2.98 -11.82 3.76
C SER A 102 -1.69 -10.97 3.79
N LEU A 103 -1.53 -10.20 4.85
CA LEU A 103 -0.38 -9.31 5.05
C LEU A 103 0.73 -9.96 5.90
N HIS A 104 0.59 -11.22 6.32
CA HIS A 104 1.54 -11.88 7.23
C HIS A 104 2.99 -11.90 6.72
N ASN A 105 3.20 -11.82 5.41
CA ASN A 105 4.53 -11.82 4.80
C ASN A 105 5.07 -10.40 4.52
N ILE A 106 4.40 -9.34 4.96
CA ILE A 106 4.83 -7.97 4.72
C ILE A 106 5.70 -7.48 5.88
N GLN A 107 6.97 -7.25 5.60
CA GLN A 107 7.95 -6.76 6.57
C GLN A 107 8.12 -5.26 6.57
N ILE A 108 7.90 -4.60 5.42
CA ILE A 108 8.09 -3.16 5.27
C ILE A 108 6.83 -2.53 4.70
N ILE A 109 6.30 -1.52 5.37
CA ILE A 109 5.26 -0.64 4.83
C ILE A 109 5.92 0.69 4.45
N LEU A 110 6.06 0.92 3.14
CA LEU A 110 6.63 2.12 2.55
C LEU A 110 5.52 3.13 2.21
N SER A 111 5.77 4.39 2.42
CA SER A 111 4.82 5.45 2.05
C SER A 111 4.49 5.45 0.54
N MET A 112 3.21 5.48 0.19
CA MET A 112 2.72 5.64 -1.19
C MET A 112 3.19 6.96 -1.83
N SER A 113 3.48 7.99 -1.03
CA SER A 113 4.04 9.25 -1.54
C SER A 113 5.45 9.12 -2.12
N SER A 114 6.07 7.94 -1.98
CA SER A 114 7.36 7.59 -2.61
C SER A 114 7.25 7.25 -4.11
N THR A 115 6.03 7.08 -4.63
CA THR A 115 5.77 6.69 -6.03
C THR A 115 6.59 7.48 -7.06
N PRO A 116 6.70 8.84 -7.00
CA PRO A 116 7.48 9.59 -7.97
C PRO A 116 8.99 9.30 -7.96
N TYR A 117 9.50 8.78 -6.85
CA TYR A 117 10.94 8.48 -6.67
C TYR A 117 11.31 7.09 -7.15
N VAL A 118 10.35 6.20 -7.30
CA VAL A 118 10.58 4.80 -7.68
C VAL A 118 10.02 4.45 -9.06
N TYR A 119 8.95 5.11 -9.50
CA TYR A 119 8.31 4.83 -10.79
C TYR A 119 8.49 5.93 -11.83
N SER A 120 9.17 7.03 -11.49
CA SER A 120 9.35 8.20 -12.38
C SER A 120 8.04 8.88 -12.80
N TYR A 121 6.93 8.59 -12.11
CA TYR A 121 5.65 9.25 -12.28
C TYR A 121 4.88 9.27 -10.94
N ASP A 122 3.97 10.18 -10.80
CA ASP A 122 3.24 10.35 -9.55
C ASP A 122 2.01 9.41 -9.42
N GLY A 123 1.46 8.95 -10.53
CA GLY A 123 0.35 7.98 -10.57
C GLY A 123 -1.01 8.53 -10.17
N ARG A 124 -1.10 9.80 -9.70
CA ARG A 124 -2.35 10.37 -9.19
C ARG A 124 -3.36 10.68 -10.29
N ASP A 125 -2.87 11.08 -11.45
CA ASP A 125 -3.70 11.48 -12.59
C ASP A 125 -3.76 10.42 -13.70
N GLN A 126 -3.24 9.22 -13.41
CA GLN A 126 -3.31 8.10 -14.37
C GLN A 126 -4.52 7.22 -14.08
N TRP A 127 -5.62 7.53 -14.72
CA TRP A 127 -6.89 6.86 -14.54
C TRP A 127 -7.06 5.60 -15.40
N VAL A 128 -6.25 5.43 -16.44
CA VAL A 128 -6.33 4.32 -17.39
C VAL A 128 -4.97 3.65 -17.56
N GLY A 129 -4.96 2.33 -17.62
CA GLY A 129 -3.75 1.54 -17.89
C GLY A 129 -2.83 1.33 -16.70
N ASN A 130 -3.31 1.58 -15.48
CA ASN A 130 -2.57 1.34 -14.25
C ASN A 130 -3.43 0.56 -13.25
N ASP A 131 -3.27 -0.76 -13.24
CA ASP A 131 -4.03 -1.72 -12.44
C ASP A 131 -3.24 -2.28 -11.23
N ARG A 132 -2.10 -1.66 -10.89
CA ARG A 132 -1.23 -2.14 -9.78
C ARG A 132 -1.78 -1.87 -8.38
N TYR A 133 -2.70 -0.90 -8.24
CA TYR A 133 -3.19 -0.50 -6.92
C TYR A 133 -4.42 -1.29 -6.50
N SER A 134 -4.36 -1.86 -5.31
CA SER A 134 -5.56 -2.33 -4.60
C SER A 134 -6.08 -1.21 -3.70
N SER A 135 -7.38 -0.94 -3.76
CA SER A 135 -8.01 0.14 -2.98
C SER A 135 -8.95 -0.45 -1.93
N TYR A 136 -8.84 0.03 -0.71
CA TYR A 136 -9.65 -0.41 0.43
C TYR A 136 -10.35 0.77 1.07
N ILE A 137 -11.61 0.56 1.46
CA ILE A 137 -12.47 1.57 2.06
C ILE A 137 -13.08 1.00 3.33
N ARG A 138 -13.00 1.75 4.43
CA ARG A 138 -13.77 1.47 5.64
C ARG A 138 -14.99 2.40 5.68
N LEU A 139 -16.17 1.79 5.79
CA LEU A 139 -17.42 2.51 5.93
C LEU A 139 -17.76 2.77 7.39
N ALA A 140 -18.41 3.88 7.65
CA ALA A 140 -19.01 4.16 8.94
C ALA A 140 -20.10 3.14 9.24
N LYS A 141 -20.29 2.85 10.53
CA LYS A 141 -21.30 1.88 10.98
C LYS A 141 -22.68 2.24 10.44
N GLY A 142 -23.37 1.24 9.86
CA GLY A 142 -24.72 1.39 9.31
C GLY A 142 -24.77 1.80 7.85
N HIS A 143 -23.64 1.97 7.18
CA HIS A 143 -23.56 2.23 5.73
C HIS A 143 -23.24 0.98 4.92
N ASP A 144 -23.78 0.90 3.72
CA ASP A 144 -23.58 -0.19 2.75
C ASP A 144 -22.72 0.32 1.57
N ALA A 145 -21.85 -0.54 1.06
CA ALA A 145 -20.99 -0.22 -0.11
C ALA A 145 -21.80 0.15 -1.35
N LYS A 146 -23.04 -0.34 -1.46
CA LYS A 146 -23.97 0.05 -2.55
C LYS A 146 -24.25 1.55 -2.59
N GLU A 147 -24.19 2.24 -1.45
CA GLU A 147 -24.37 3.69 -1.37
C GLU A 147 -23.24 4.45 -2.09
N LEU A 148 -22.08 3.81 -2.30
CA LEU A 148 -20.93 4.40 -3.03
C LEU A 148 -21.08 4.28 -4.54
N LYS A 149 -21.93 3.39 -5.07
CA LYS A 149 -22.07 3.18 -6.53
C LYS A 149 -22.29 4.46 -7.33
N PRO A 150 -23.16 5.39 -6.92
CA PRO A 150 -23.36 6.65 -7.65
C PRO A 150 -22.07 7.50 -7.75
N TYR A 151 -21.28 7.55 -6.67
CA TYR A 151 -20.03 8.32 -6.62
C TYR A 151 -18.94 7.68 -7.49
N VAL A 152 -18.82 6.35 -7.46
CA VAL A 152 -17.87 5.62 -8.31
C VAL A 152 -18.25 5.71 -9.78
N ASN A 153 -19.54 5.65 -10.11
CA ASN A 153 -20.01 5.85 -11.48
C ASN A 153 -19.70 7.26 -11.98
N LYS A 154 -19.94 8.28 -11.14
CA LYS A 154 -19.59 9.66 -11.49
C LYS A 154 -18.09 9.83 -11.70
N MET A 155 -17.25 9.31 -10.80
CA MET A 155 -15.79 9.31 -10.94
C MET A 155 -15.39 8.67 -12.28
N ARG A 156 -15.97 7.52 -12.62
CA ARG A 156 -15.73 6.84 -13.89
C ARG A 156 -16.10 7.72 -15.09
N GLU A 157 -17.25 8.39 -15.05
CA GLU A 157 -17.71 9.29 -16.11
C GLU A 157 -16.81 10.52 -16.26
N ASP A 158 -16.32 11.07 -15.15
CA ASP A 158 -15.49 12.27 -15.11
C ASP A 158 -14.06 12.04 -15.58
N HIS A 159 -13.51 10.82 -15.38
CA HIS A 159 -12.06 10.57 -15.54
C HIS A 159 -11.70 9.53 -16.60
N PHE A 160 -12.66 8.72 -17.08
CA PHE A 160 -12.35 7.68 -18.06
C PHE A 160 -12.92 8.04 -19.44
N PRO A 161 -12.21 7.73 -20.54
CA PRO A 161 -12.68 7.92 -21.90
C PRO A 161 -13.68 6.80 -22.30
N LEU A 162 -14.85 6.78 -21.62
CA LEU A 162 -15.80 5.67 -21.71
C LEU A 162 -16.30 5.40 -23.15
N LYS A 163 -16.43 6.45 -23.99
CA LYS A 163 -16.84 6.31 -25.38
C LYS A 163 -15.79 5.57 -26.20
N GLU A 164 -14.53 5.91 -25.98
CA GLU A 164 -13.39 5.30 -26.68
C GLU A 164 -13.22 3.85 -26.25
N LEU A 165 -13.28 3.58 -24.94
CA LEU A 165 -13.22 2.22 -24.39
C LEU A 165 -14.35 1.35 -24.97
N LYS A 166 -15.57 1.87 -25.02
CA LYS A 166 -16.71 1.15 -25.63
C LYS A 166 -16.50 0.85 -27.11
N ASN A 167 -15.92 1.79 -27.87
CA ASN A 167 -15.59 1.56 -29.27
C ASN A 167 -14.52 0.48 -29.46
N MET A 168 -13.66 0.29 -28.48
CA MET A 168 -12.64 -0.77 -28.42
C MET A 168 -13.20 -2.10 -27.89
N GLY A 169 -14.49 -2.19 -27.56
CA GLY A 169 -15.13 -3.36 -26.98
C GLY A 169 -14.81 -3.55 -25.48
N VAL A 170 -14.29 -2.52 -24.80
CA VAL A 170 -13.97 -2.56 -23.39
C VAL A 170 -15.10 -1.94 -22.57
N GLU A 171 -15.61 -2.68 -21.61
CA GLU A 171 -16.56 -2.21 -20.63
C GLU A 171 -15.89 -2.19 -19.25
N LEU A 172 -15.86 -1.02 -18.61
CA LEU A 172 -15.24 -0.83 -17.32
C LEU A 172 -16.31 -0.75 -16.23
N ASN A 173 -16.31 -1.71 -15.32
CA ASN A 173 -17.22 -1.75 -14.17
C ASN A 173 -16.39 -1.85 -12.88
N TYR A 174 -16.88 -1.23 -11.82
CA TYR A 174 -16.34 -1.33 -10.47
C TYR A 174 -17.36 -1.97 -9.55
N ASP A 175 -16.94 -2.99 -8.84
CA ASP A 175 -17.72 -3.62 -7.79
C ASP A 175 -16.96 -3.56 -6.45
N PHE A 176 -17.72 -3.75 -5.37
CA PHE A 176 -17.19 -3.77 -4.02
C PHE A 176 -17.26 -5.20 -3.49
N THR A 177 -16.13 -5.71 -3.02
CA THR A 177 -16.04 -6.99 -2.34
C THR A 177 -15.76 -6.74 -0.87
N VAL A 178 -16.50 -7.42 0.02
CA VAL A 178 -16.24 -7.37 1.46
C VAL A 178 -14.88 -8.01 1.72
N LEU A 179 -14.04 -7.37 2.52
CA LEU A 179 -12.66 -7.82 2.73
C LEU A 179 -12.55 -9.27 3.23
N SER A 180 -13.49 -9.71 4.08
CA SER A 180 -13.56 -11.11 4.54
C SER A 180 -13.86 -12.12 3.43
N ASP A 181 -14.42 -11.66 2.32
CA ASP A 181 -14.89 -12.52 1.25
C ASP A 181 -13.89 -12.58 0.08
N VAL A 182 -12.86 -11.75 0.10
CA VAL A 182 -11.83 -11.71 -0.97
C VAL A 182 -11.25 -13.07 -1.24
N TYR A 183 -10.92 -13.83 -0.20
CA TYR A 183 -10.34 -15.19 -0.34
C TYR A 183 -11.32 -16.26 -0.84
N THR A 184 -12.62 -16.02 -0.73
CA THR A 184 -13.64 -17.00 -1.13
C THR A 184 -14.25 -16.71 -2.49
N GLN A 185 -14.08 -15.48 -2.98
CA GLN A 185 -14.70 -15.02 -4.22
C GLN A 185 -13.69 -14.77 -5.35
N ASP A 186 -12.41 -14.66 -5.04
CA ASP A 186 -11.38 -14.50 -6.06
C ASP A 186 -10.97 -15.88 -6.61
N PRO A 187 -11.28 -16.19 -7.90
CA PRO A 187 -10.93 -17.49 -8.50
C PRO A 187 -9.42 -17.62 -8.79
N TYR A 188 -8.61 -16.58 -8.54
CA TYR A 188 -7.17 -16.55 -8.83
C TYR A 188 -6.29 -16.54 -7.56
N ILE A 189 -6.88 -16.66 -6.35
CA ILE A 189 -6.15 -16.84 -5.08
C ILE A 189 -6.15 -18.30 -4.67
#